data_6fe5bc15ee6006248be98db9a09c0def
#
_entry.id   6fe5bc15ee6006248be98db9a09c0def
#
_cell.length_a   1.000
_cell.length_b   1.000
_cell.length_c   1.000
_cell.angle_alpha   90.00
_cell.angle_beta   90.00
_cell.angle_gamma   90.00
#
_symmetry.space_group_name_H-M   'P 1'
#
loop_
_entity.id
_entity.type
_entity.pdbx_description
1 polymer ?
#
loop_
_entity_poly.entity_id
_entity_poly.type
_entity_poly.pdbx_seq_one_letter_code
_entity_poly.pdbx_strand_id
1 'polypeptide(L)'
;MDKYFSIGEVSKITGLSIDRLRNYDKIGLLKPSYIDPKSGYRYYSENKFRKLRIIKYLRKIGTPLKGIDLIINKNIDSQEFAKFLELKIMDIEKEIESLNMIKEDISEIKHTFECNFKLSNINYIHKKYIDERYVVKKSLKENINFVVSHREQVFSKFKSEINTLEPPRSLEKGLYLNSLEDLENNNTEVYMLLKDYENTHNFIIPSGNYLCLSYKENERDKAIFKLKSYIEEHNIEVKGPILNLVLTTLPKEEFQFQILI
;
A
#
# COMPACT_ATOMS: atom_id res chain seq x y z
N MET A 1 48.03 33.61 11.19
CA MET A 1 46.87 34.26 11.86
C MET A 1 45.62 33.43 11.50
N ASP A 2 44.93 32.93 12.47
CA ASP A 2 43.68 32.21 12.21
C ASP A 2 42.65 33.17 11.64
N LYS A 3 42.07 32.80 10.51
CA LYS A 3 41.01 33.61 9.88
C LYS A 3 39.69 33.34 10.60
N TYR A 4 39.04 34.41 11.03
CA TYR A 4 37.76 34.37 11.72
C TYR A 4 36.63 34.88 10.79
N PHE A 5 35.49 34.21 10.85
CA PHE A 5 34.31 34.53 10.05
C PHE A 5 33.14 34.86 10.98
N SER A 6 32.43 35.92 10.68
CA SER A 6 31.18 36.24 11.36
C SER A 6 30.10 35.19 11.11
N ILE A 7 29.10 35.10 11.98
CA ILE A 7 27.97 34.17 11.83
C ILE A 7 27.27 34.38 10.49
N GLY A 8 27.20 35.60 9.95
CA GLY A 8 26.62 35.88 8.63
C GLY A 8 27.44 35.33 7.47
N GLU A 9 28.79 35.45 7.54
CA GLU A 9 29.70 34.84 6.55
C GLU A 9 29.63 33.32 6.60
N VAL A 10 29.62 32.73 7.81
CA VAL A 10 29.44 31.27 7.98
C VAL A 10 28.11 30.81 7.37
N SER A 11 27.04 31.57 7.61
CA SER A 11 25.72 31.28 7.01
C SER A 11 25.78 31.25 5.48
N LYS A 12 26.40 32.26 4.87
CA LYS A 12 26.57 32.36 3.40
C LYS A 12 27.42 31.22 2.85
N ILE A 13 28.56 30.92 3.48
CA ILE A 13 29.48 29.86 3.00
C ILE A 13 28.88 28.47 3.15
N THR A 14 28.18 28.21 4.26
CA THR A 14 27.68 26.87 4.57
C THR A 14 26.26 26.61 4.09
N GLY A 15 25.50 27.65 3.76
CA GLY A 15 24.07 27.59 3.46
C GLY A 15 23.19 27.26 4.67
N LEU A 16 23.72 27.36 5.90
CA LEU A 16 22.94 27.17 7.11
C LEU A 16 22.37 28.55 7.56
N SER A 17 21.11 28.57 7.99
CA SER A 17 20.53 29.79 8.53
C SER A 17 21.23 30.22 9.82
N ILE A 18 21.27 31.54 10.07
CA ILE A 18 21.85 32.10 11.29
C ILE A 18 21.17 31.49 12.54
N ASP A 19 19.88 31.28 12.49
CA ASP A 19 19.13 30.65 13.61
C ASP A 19 19.55 29.20 13.89
N ARG A 20 19.86 28.45 12.86
CA ARG A 20 20.42 27.07 13.03
C ARG A 20 21.82 27.15 13.68
N LEU A 21 22.66 28.09 13.28
CA LEU A 21 23.98 28.29 13.88
C LEU A 21 23.87 28.71 15.35
N ARG A 22 22.93 29.61 15.68
CA ARG A 22 22.63 30.02 17.07
C ARG A 22 22.10 28.83 17.89
N ASN A 23 21.24 28.02 17.30
CA ASN A 23 20.73 26.80 17.97
C ASN A 23 21.85 25.81 18.25
N TYR A 24 22.78 25.59 17.31
CA TYR A 24 23.94 24.72 17.51
C TYR A 24 24.86 25.22 18.63
N ASP A 25 25.02 26.53 18.77
CA ASP A 25 25.73 27.14 19.89
C ASP A 25 24.98 26.91 21.22
N LYS A 26 23.66 27.17 21.22
CA LYS A 26 22.81 27.02 22.41
C LYS A 26 22.81 25.60 22.96
N ILE A 27 22.77 24.57 22.11
CA ILE A 27 22.80 23.19 22.53
C ILE A 27 24.22 22.61 22.70
N GLY A 28 25.26 23.42 22.50
CA GLY A 28 26.64 23.00 22.64
C GLY A 28 27.24 22.21 21.48
N LEU A 29 26.45 21.96 20.42
CA LEU A 29 26.89 21.15 19.27
C LEU A 29 28.02 21.82 18.48
N LEU A 30 27.94 23.16 18.32
CA LEU A 30 28.98 23.96 17.67
C LEU A 30 29.09 25.30 18.36
N LYS A 31 30.10 25.47 19.23
CA LYS A 31 30.38 26.74 19.86
C LYS A 31 31.21 27.64 18.95
N PRO A 32 30.95 28.98 18.94
CA PRO A 32 31.82 29.91 18.27
C PRO A 32 33.23 29.87 18.85
N SER A 33 34.22 30.25 18.06
CA SER A 33 35.61 30.31 18.50
C SER A 33 35.88 31.56 19.37
N TYR A 34 35.11 32.62 19.12
CA TYR A 34 35.18 33.87 19.85
C TYR A 34 33.82 34.56 19.83
N ILE A 35 33.45 35.18 20.94
CA ILE A 35 32.29 36.07 21.06
C ILE A 35 32.82 37.42 21.46
N ASP A 36 32.55 38.47 20.69
CA ASP A 36 32.95 39.81 21.01
C ASP A 36 32.21 40.28 22.27
N PRO A 37 32.94 40.62 23.35
CA PRO A 37 32.30 40.98 24.61
C PRO A 37 31.55 42.33 24.55
N LYS A 38 31.87 43.20 23.58
CA LYS A 38 31.20 44.50 23.42
C LYS A 38 29.91 44.40 22.60
N SER A 39 29.94 43.65 21.51
CA SER A 39 28.84 43.58 20.56
C SER A 39 28.02 42.30 20.68
N GLY A 40 28.52 41.25 21.35
CA GLY A 40 27.92 39.91 21.41
C GLY A 40 28.01 39.14 20.09
N TYR A 41 28.75 39.65 19.12
CA TYR A 41 28.89 39.00 17.82
C TYR A 41 29.71 37.72 17.91
N ARG A 42 29.25 36.68 17.21
CA ARG A 42 29.85 35.35 17.16
C ARG A 42 30.77 35.20 15.97
N TYR A 43 31.99 34.70 16.23
CA TYR A 43 33.00 34.46 15.22
C TYR A 43 33.46 33.01 15.27
N TYR A 44 33.67 32.43 14.09
CA TYR A 44 34.07 31.06 13.89
C TYR A 44 35.37 31.00 13.13
N SER A 45 36.32 30.19 13.61
CA SER A 45 37.57 29.94 12.93
C SER A 45 37.38 28.87 11.81
N GLU A 46 38.33 28.82 10.89
CA GLU A 46 38.28 27.92 9.72
C GLU A 46 38.09 26.45 10.09
N ASN A 47 38.67 25.98 11.19
CA ASN A 47 38.54 24.60 11.67
C ASN A 47 37.08 24.24 12.02
N LYS A 48 36.20 25.21 12.32
CA LYS A 48 34.77 24.96 12.58
C LYS A 48 34.00 24.58 11.34
N PHE A 49 34.46 24.94 10.15
CA PHE A 49 33.81 24.51 8.90
C PHE A 49 33.86 23.00 8.65
N ARG A 50 34.97 22.35 9.07
CA ARG A 50 35.03 20.87 9.04
C ARG A 50 33.91 20.26 9.87
N LYS A 51 33.70 20.76 11.09
CA LYS A 51 32.66 20.29 12.00
C LYS A 51 31.26 20.56 11.44
N LEU A 52 31.03 21.76 10.87
CA LEU A 52 29.79 22.13 10.23
C LEU A 52 29.46 21.20 9.03
N ARG A 53 30.44 20.84 8.23
CA ARG A 53 30.28 19.92 7.11
C ARG A 53 29.81 18.55 7.57
N ILE A 54 30.38 18.00 8.64
CA ILE A 54 29.99 16.73 9.24
C ILE A 54 28.55 16.83 9.79
N ILE A 55 28.22 17.90 10.51
CA ILE A 55 26.85 18.13 11.01
C ILE A 55 25.85 18.15 9.88
N LYS A 56 26.13 18.86 8.79
CA LYS A 56 25.26 18.91 7.60
C LYS A 56 25.05 17.53 6.99
N TYR A 57 26.14 16.77 6.85
CA TYR A 57 26.07 15.43 6.28
C TYR A 57 25.21 14.50 7.14
N LEU A 58 25.46 14.45 8.45
CA LEU A 58 24.70 13.62 9.38
C LEU A 58 23.23 14.02 9.45
N ARG A 59 22.93 15.33 9.36
CA ARG A 59 21.54 15.82 9.27
C ARG A 59 20.85 15.36 7.97
N LYS A 60 21.57 15.37 6.85
CA LYS A 60 21.05 14.92 5.56
C LYS A 60 20.64 13.45 5.57
N ILE A 61 21.37 12.61 6.31
CA ILE A 61 21.03 11.19 6.48
C ILE A 61 20.07 10.92 7.65
N GLY A 62 19.35 11.95 8.13
CA GLY A 62 18.30 11.81 9.13
C GLY A 62 18.76 11.68 10.58
N THR A 63 20.07 11.89 10.89
CA THR A 63 20.56 11.74 12.26
C THR A 63 20.02 12.87 13.15
N PRO A 64 19.40 12.55 14.31
CA PRO A 64 18.96 13.56 15.28
C PRO A 64 20.14 14.35 15.87
N LEU A 65 19.90 15.61 16.28
CA LEU A 65 20.96 16.47 16.83
C LEU A 65 21.68 15.86 18.05
N LYS A 66 20.96 15.13 18.91
CA LYS A 66 21.55 14.38 20.04
C LYS A 66 22.53 13.30 19.58
N GLY A 67 22.18 12.55 18.52
CA GLY A 67 23.07 11.54 17.93
C GLY A 67 24.31 12.19 17.28
N ILE A 68 24.14 13.32 16.61
CA ILE A 68 25.24 14.08 16.03
C ILE A 68 26.22 14.57 17.13
N ASP A 69 25.67 15.04 18.24
CA ASP A 69 26.50 15.48 19.38
C ASP A 69 27.34 14.35 19.96
N LEU A 70 26.76 13.15 20.08
CA LEU A 70 27.50 11.95 20.52
C LEU A 70 28.64 11.62 19.54
N ILE A 71 28.37 11.65 18.23
CA ILE A 71 29.36 11.35 17.19
C ILE A 71 30.52 12.36 17.21
N ILE A 72 30.21 13.65 17.32
CA ILE A 72 31.19 14.72 17.15
C ILE A 72 31.94 15.03 18.44
N ASN A 73 31.29 15.01 19.60
CA ASN A 73 31.85 15.50 20.86
C ASN A 73 32.34 14.38 21.78
N LYS A 74 31.89 13.12 21.60
CA LYS A 74 32.38 11.96 22.37
C LYS A 74 33.52 11.20 21.67
N ASN A 75 34.02 11.74 20.53
CA ASN A 75 35.16 11.15 19.79
C ASN A 75 34.97 9.66 19.55
N ILE A 76 33.82 9.28 18.96
CA ILE A 76 33.67 7.88 18.52
C ILE A 76 34.79 7.54 17.54
N ASP A 77 35.33 6.35 17.66
CA ASP A 77 36.41 5.89 16.79
C ASP A 77 35.90 5.62 15.35
N SER A 78 36.83 5.38 14.44
CA SER A 78 36.52 5.14 13.04
C SER A 78 35.68 3.88 12.81
N GLN A 79 35.83 2.85 13.65
CA GLN A 79 35.12 1.60 13.54
C GLN A 79 33.65 1.77 14.01
N GLU A 80 33.48 2.45 15.15
CA GLU A 80 32.12 2.79 15.65
C GLU A 80 31.35 3.66 14.66
N PHE A 81 32.04 4.62 14.03
CA PHE A 81 31.43 5.48 13.01
C PHE A 81 31.06 4.68 11.74
N ALA A 82 31.93 3.78 11.28
CA ALA A 82 31.62 2.90 10.16
C ALA A 82 30.39 2.02 10.45
N LYS A 83 30.35 1.39 11.62
CA LYS A 83 29.20 0.60 12.07
C LYS A 83 27.90 1.42 12.15
N PHE A 84 27.98 2.67 12.62
CA PHE A 84 26.82 3.57 12.60
C PHE A 84 26.31 3.81 11.17
N LEU A 85 27.21 4.03 10.20
CA LEU A 85 26.84 4.22 8.79
C LEU A 85 26.25 2.96 8.17
N GLU A 86 26.79 1.78 8.47
CA GLU A 86 26.24 0.49 8.04
C GLU A 86 24.81 0.29 8.54
N LEU A 87 24.54 0.54 9.83
CA LEU A 87 23.17 0.48 10.37
C LEU A 87 22.24 1.46 9.66
N LYS A 88 22.71 2.66 9.30
CA LYS A 88 21.90 3.63 8.54
C LYS A 88 21.61 3.16 7.12
N ILE A 89 22.53 2.50 6.47
CA ILE A 89 22.32 1.87 5.16
C ILE A 89 21.24 0.81 5.28
N MET A 90 21.35 -0.09 6.25
CA MET A 90 20.34 -1.15 6.49
C MET A 90 18.94 -0.59 6.77
N ASP A 91 18.84 0.50 7.56
CA ASP A 91 17.54 1.16 7.81
C ASP A 91 16.93 1.69 6.52
N ILE A 92 17.73 2.33 5.65
CA ILE A 92 17.30 2.87 4.36
C ILE A 92 16.90 1.74 3.40
N GLU A 93 17.66 0.65 3.36
CA GLU A 93 17.33 -0.52 2.53
C GLU A 93 15.99 -1.14 2.91
N LYS A 94 15.70 -1.27 4.21
CA LYS A 94 14.39 -1.72 4.70
C LYS A 94 13.26 -0.76 4.32
N GLU A 95 13.51 0.55 4.37
CA GLU A 95 12.52 1.56 3.96
C GLU A 95 12.25 1.48 2.45
N ILE A 96 13.30 1.29 1.64
CA ILE A 96 13.17 1.09 0.19
C ILE A 96 12.36 -0.18 -0.11
N GLU A 97 12.61 -1.28 0.57
CA GLU A 97 11.87 -2.53 0.42
C GLU A 97 10.39 -2.32 0.73
N SER A 98 10.09 -1.68 1.87
CA SER A 98 8.72 -1.33 2.25
C SER A 98 8.01 -0.45 1.22
N LEU A 99 8.70 0.58 0.70
CA LEU A 99 8.16 1.46 -0.33
C LEU A 99 7.95 0.75 -1.66
N ASN A 100 8.81 -0.19 -2.02
CA ASN A 100 8.64 -1.01 -3.22
C ASN A 100 7.39 -1.90 -3.10
N MET A 101 7.14 -2.52 -1.94
CA MET A 101 5.92 -3.28 -1.70
C MET A 101 4.66 -2.41 -1.84
N ILE A 102 4.66 -1.21 -1.23
CA ILE A 102 3.55 -0.26 -1.38
C ILE A 102 3.35 0.16 -2.84
N LYS A 103 4.43 0.39 -3.58
CA LYS A 103 4.38 0.73 -5.02
C LYS A 103 3.75 -0.41 -5.83
N GLU A 104 4.09 -1.66 -5.53
CA GLU A 104 3.50 -2.83 -6.18
C GLU A 104 2.00 -2.91 -5.90
N ASP A 105 1.60 -2.75 -4.64
CA ASP A 105 0.19 -2.72 -4.24
C ASP A 105 -0.60 -1.63 -4.98
N ILE A 106 -0.05 -0.40 -5.03
CA ILE A 106 -0.68 0.72 -5.77
C ILE A 106 -0.78 0.40 -7.27
N SER A 107 0.25 -0.20 -7.85
CA SER A 107 0.27 -0.57 -9.27
C SER A 107 -0.78 -1.63 -9.59
N GLU A 108 -0.99 -2.59 -8.70
CA GLU A 108 -2.03 -3.61 -8.82
C GLU A 108 -3.43 -3.01 -8.70
N ILE A 109 -3.63 -2.13 -7.71
CA ILE A 109 -4.89 -1.37 -7.56
C ILE A 109 -5.17 -0.60 -8.84
N LYS A 110 -4.20 0.16 -9.35
CA LYS A 110 -4.34 0.92 -10.59
C LYS A 110 -4.71 0.03 -11.76
N HIS A 111 -4.01 -1.09 -11.95
CA HIS A 111 -4.29 -2.03 -13.03
C HIS A 111 -5.71 -2.60 -12.94
N THR A 112 -6.15 -2.97 -11.75
CA THR A 112 -7.52 -3.46 -11.49
C THR A 112 -8.55 -2.40 -11.86
N PHE A 113 -8.34 -1.15 -11.47
CA PHE A 113 -9.21 -0.03 -11.85
C PHE A 113 -9.24 0.20 -13.36
N GLU A 114 -8.09 0.21 -14.04
CA GLU A 114 -8.02 0.40 -15.48
C GLU A 114 -8.69 -0.73 -16.27
N CYS A 115 -8.52 -1.98 -15.83
CA CYS A 115 -9.20 -3.12 -16.43
C CYS A 115 -10.72 -3.04 -16.21
N ASN A 116 -11.15 -2.72 -15.01
CA ASN A 116 -12.56 -2.63 -14.68
C ASN A 116 -13.24 -1.42 -15.36
N PHE A 117 -12.55 -0.29 -15.45
CA PHE A 117 -13.05 0.89 -16.16
C PHE A 117 -13.27 0.64 -17.65
N LYS A 118 -12.39 -0.13 -18.31
CA LYS A 118 -12.59 -0.58 -19.71
C LYS A 118 -13.74 -1.58 -19.86
N LEU A 119 -14.11 -2.29 -18.77
CA LEU A 119 -15.19 -3.28 -18.73
C LEU A 119 -16.51 -2.71 -18.26
N SER A 120 -16.58 -1.43 -17.86
CA SER A 120 -17.76 -0.78 -17.29
C SER A 120 -18.84 -0.45 -18.34
N ASN A 121 -19.18 -1.40 -19.20
CA ASN A 121 -20.47 -1.42 -19.87
C ASN A 121 -21.53 -1.87 -18.85
N ILE A 122 -21.85 -0.98 -17.93
CA ILE A 122 -22.90 -1.21 -16.93
C ILE A 122 -24.17 -1.60 -17.67
N ASN A 123 -24.79 -2.69 -17.22
CA ASN A 123 -26.00 -3.25 -17.81
C ASN A 123 -25.87 -3.86 -19.22
N TYR A 124 -24.66 -4.15 -19.72
CA TYR A 124 -24.47 -4.88 -20.96
C TYR A 124 -23.97 -6.30 -20.73
N ILE A 125 -24.69 -7.30 -21.27
CA ILE A 125 -24.28 -8.70 -21.20
C ILE A 125 -23.29 -8.97 -22.31
N HIS A 126 -22.12 -9.51 -21.96
CA HIS A 126 -21.07 -9.86 -22.93
C HIS A 126 -20.42 -11.20 -22.57
N LYS A 127 -19.82 -11.84 -23.55
CA LYS A 127 -19.02 -13.05 -23.36
C LYS A 127 -17.55 -12.66 -23.23
N LYS A 128 -16.84 -13.27 -22.26
CA LYS A 128 -15.43 -13.08 -22.06
C LYS A 128 -14.78 -14.42 -21.71
N TYR A 129 -13.66 -14.73 -22.36
CA TYR A 129 -12.81 -15.84 -21.92
C TYR A 129 -12.03 -15.40 -20.68
N ILE A 130 -12.04 -16.24 -19.65
CA ILE A 130 -11.35 -15.99 -18.38
C ILE A 130 -10.52 -17.24 -18.09
N ASP A 131 -9.24 -16.99 -17.75
CA ASP A 131 -8.31 -18.06 -17.37
C ASP A 131 -8.69 -18.66 -16.01
N GLU A 132 -8.16 -19.84 -15.72
CA GLU A 132 -8.39 -20.49 -14.44
C GLU A 132 -7.86 -19.63 -13.28
N ARG A 133 -8.58 -19.70 -12.17
CA ARG A 133 -8.26 -18.90 -10.96
C ARG A 133 -8.25 -19.81 -9.74
N TYR A 134 -7.25 -19.65 -8.91
CA TYR A 134 -7.12 -20.35 -7.65
C TYR A 134 -7.71 -19.50 -6.53
N VAL A 135 -8.68 -20.04 -5.83
CA VAL A 135 -9.40 -19.30 -4.79
C VAL A 135 -9.50 -20.11 -3.52
N VAL A 136 -9.57 -19.41 -2.42
CA VAL A 136 -10.05 -19.97 -1.17
C VAL A 136 -11.51 -19.59 -1.01
N LYS A 137 -12.36 -20.52 -0.57
CA LYS A 137 -13.78 -20.27 -0.35
C LYS A 137 -14.24 -20.78 1.01
N LYS A 138 -15.30 -20.15 1.52
CA LYS A 138 -15.91 -20.51 2.80
C LYS A 138 -17.42 -20.30 2.76
N SER A 139 -18.15 -21.28 3.27
CA SER A 139 -19.60 -21.16 3.45
C SER A 139 -19.94 -20.17 4.56
N LEU A 140 -20.88 -19.30 4.30
CA LEU A 140 -21.45 -18.41 5.28
C LEU A 140 -22.53 -19.18 6.07
N LYS A 141 -22.30 -19.40 7.35
CA LYS A 141 -23.22 -20.16 8.24
C LYS A 141 -24.51 -19.42 8.60
N GLU A 142 -24.61 -18.15 8.27
CA GLU A 142 -25.75 -17.29 8.58
C GLU A 142 -26.35 -16.77 7.28
N ASN A 143 -27.69 -16.67 7.21
CA ASN A 143 -28.41 -15.95 6.16
C ASN A 143 -28.06 -14.46 6.26
N ILE A 144 -26.85 -14.11 5.86
CA ILE A 144 -26.41 -12.73 5.81
C ILE A 144 -27.02 -12.17 4.53
N ASN A 145 -28.09 -11.38 4.69
CA ASN A 145 -28.45 -10.42 3.66
C ASN A 145 -27.17 -9.63 3.36
N PHE A 146 -26.60 -9.83 2.18
CA PHE A 146 -25.32 -9.27 1.77
C PHE A 146 -25.49 -7.75 1.53
N VAL A 147 -25.89 -7.06 2.59
CA VAL A 147 -25.98 -5.60 2.64
C VAL A 147 -24.58 -5.05 2.85
N VAL A 148 -24.26 -3.96 2.19
CA VAL A 148 -22.95 -3.27 2.20
C VAL A 148 -22.28 -3.22 3.56
N SER A 149 -23.05 -2.94 4.61
CA SER A 149 -22.55 -2.78 5.98
C SER A 149 -21.93 -4.04 6.60
N HIS A 150 -22.28 -5.23 6.12
CA HIS A 150 -21.77 -6.49 6.66
C HIS A 150 -20.67 -7.12 5.79
N ARG A 151 -20.55 -6.70 4.56
CA ARG A 151 -19.62 -7.27 3.57
C ARG A 151 -18.17 -7.15 4.00
N GLU A 152 -17.73 -5.96 4.38
CA GLU A 152 -16.35 -5.72 4.84
C GLU A 152 -16.04 -6.52 6.12
N GLN A 153 -17.00 -6.67 7.02
CA GLN A 153 -16.84 -7.48 8.22
C GLN A 153 -16.67 -8.97 7.87
N VAL A 154 -17.48 -9.48 6.93
CA VAL A 154 -17.38 -10.86 6.45
C VAL A 154 -16.01 -11.13 5.81
N PHE A 155 -15.56 -10.27 4.90
CA PHE A 155 -14.26 -10.45 4.28
C PHE A 155 -13.09 -10.23 5.24
N SER A 156 -13.19 -9.30 6.18
CA SER A 156 -12.18 -9.10 7.22
C SER A 156 -12.06 -10.32 8.13
N LYS A 157 -13.20 -10.88 8.58
CA LYS A 157 -13.25 -12.11 9.37
C LYS A 157 -12.69 -13.29 8.56
N PHE A 158 -13.11 -13.43 7.31
CA PHE A 158 -12.61 -14.47 6.42
C PHE A 158 -11.09 -14.37 6.24
N LYS A 159 -10.57 -13.17 5.99
CA LYS A 159 -9.13 -12.92 5.89
C LYS A 159 -8.36 -13.28 7.16
N SER A 160 -8.92 -13.00 8.34
CA SER A 160 -8.28 -13.36 9.62
C SER A 160 -8.28 -14.87 9.91
N GLU A 161 -9.22 -15.62 9.33
CA GLU A 161 -9.34 -17.07 9.52
C GLU A 161 -8.55 -17.88 8.49
N ILE A 162 -8.19 -17.26 7.35
CA ILE A 162 -7.24 -17.84 6.40
C ILE A 162 -5.86 -17.64 7.00
N ASN A 163 -5.40 -18.63 7.74
CA ASN A 163 -4.11 -18.64 8.43
C ASN A 163 -2.97 -18.88 7.41
N THR A 164 -2.91 -18.07 6.36
CA THR A 164 -1.82 -18.07 5.40
C THR A 164 -0.77 -17.07 5.87
N LEU A 165 0.48 -17.48 5.86
CA LEU A 165 1.65 -16.68 6.22
C LEU A 165 1.75 -15.36 5.43
N GLU A 166 1.03 -15.24 4.31
CA GLU A 166 0.86 -14.01 3.55
C GLU A 166 -0.62 -13.72 3.29
N PRO A 167 -1.10 -12.50 3.56
CA PRO A 167 -2.44 -12.12 3.21
C PRO A 167 -2.62 -12.18 1.69
N PRO A 168 -3.78 -12.64 1.18
CA PRO A 168 -4.04 -12.62 -0.24
C PRO A 168 -3.88 -11.19 -0.77
N ARG A 169 -2.90 -10.96 -1.64
CA ARG A 169 -2.58 -9.65 -2.21
C ARG A 169 -3.55 -9.21 -3.30
N SER A 170 -4.46 -10.11 -3.69
CA SER A 170 -5.45 -9.81 -4.73
C SER A 170 -6.65 -9.08 -4.17
N LEU A 171 -7.10 -8.09 -4.93
CA LEU A 171 -8.35 -7.35 -4.67
C LEU A 171 -9.60 -8.11 -5.16
N GLU A 172 -9.43 -9.22 -5.92
CA GLU A 172 -10.57 -10.00 -6.41
C GLU A 172 -11.17 -10.81 -5.27
N LYS A 173 -12.37 -10.44 -4.91
CA LYS A 173 -13.19 -11.09 -3.89
C LYS A 173 -14.66 -11.04 -4.31
N GLY A 174 -15.44 -11.99 -3.84
CA GLY A 174 -16.84 -12.03 -4.20
C GLY A 174 -17.61 -13.17 -3.56
N LEU A 175 -18.78 -13.41 -4.12
CA LEU A 175 -19.63 -14.54 -3.77
C LEU A 175 -19.47 -15.65 -4.81
N TYR A 176 -19.43 -16.86 -4.34
CA TYR A 176 -19.44 -18.08 -5.13
C TYR A 176 -20.79 -18.77 -4.93
N LEU A 177 -21.50 -19.03 -6.01
CA LEU A 177 -22.82 -19.65 -6.03
C LEU A 177 -22.75 -20.91 -6.92
N ASN A 178 -23.45 -21.96 -6.51
CA ASN A 178 -23.43 -23.23 -7.24
C ASN A 178 -24.49 -23.28 -8.35
N SER A 179 -25.56 -22.47 -8.22
CA SER A 179 -26.70 -22.48 -9.16
C SER A 179 -27.32 -21.10 -9.35
N LEU A 180 -28.16 -20.96 -10.39
CA LEU A 180 -28.97 -19.77 -10.61
C LEU A 180 -30.02 -19.54 -9.51
N GLU A 181 -30.45 -20.60 -8.83
CA GLU A 181 -31.38 -20.52 -7.70
C GLU A 181 -30.74 -19.90 -6.46
N ASP A 182 -29.45 -20.14 -6.27
CA ASP A 182 -28.68 -19.57 -5.15
C ASP A 182 -28.60 -18.04 -5.21
N LEU A 183 -28.81 -17.42 -6.40
CA LEU A 183 -28.89 -15.96 -6.54
C LEU A 183 -30.03 -15.35 -5.71
N GLU A 184 -31.10 -16.10 -5.47
CA GLU A 184 -32.29 -15.67 -4.73
C GLU A 184 -32.28 -16.19 -3.29
N ASN A 185 -31.74 -17.39 -3.06
CA ASN A 185 -31.86 -18.12 -1.79
C ASN A 185 -30.75 -17.81 -0.77
N ASN A 186 -29.81 -16.90 -1.06
CA ASN A 186 -28.68 -16.54 -0.20
C ASN A 186 -27.79 -17.73 0.25
N ASN A 187 -27.86 -18.85 -0.44
CA ASN A 187 -26.98 -20.00 -0.21
C ASN A 187 -25.65 -19.75 -0.91
N THR A 188 -24.82 -18.94 -0.26
CA THR A 188 -23.62 -18.41 -0.88
C THR A 188 -22.37 -18.74 -0.09
N GLU A 189 -21.28 -18.95 -0.80
CA GLU A 189 -19.94 -19.00 -0.25
C GLU A 189 -19.20 -17.71 -0.58
N VAL A 190 -18.36 -17.23 0.29
CA VAL A 190 -17.41 -16.15 -0.02
C VAL A 190 -16.14 -16.75 -0.58
N TYR A 191 -15.56 -16.08 -1.57
CA TYR A 191 -14.24 -16.45 -2.08
C TYR A 191 -13.29 -15.26 -2.17
N MET A 192 -12.00 -15.58 -2.16
CA MET A 192 -10.91 -14.64 -2.42
C MET A 192 -9.88 -15.30 -3.33
N LEU A 193 -9.36 -14.53 -4.28
CA LEU A 193 -8.32 -14.99 -5.19
C LEU A 193 -6.97 -15.14 -4.47
N LEU A 194 -6.25 -16.20 -4.78
CA LEU A 194 -4.88 -16.44 -4.30
C LEU A 194 -3.89 -16.16 -5.43
N LYS A 195 -2.75 -15.54 -5.10
CA LYS A 195 -1.65 -15.33 -6.05
C LYS A 195 -0.70 -16.52 -6.16
N ASP A 196 -0.51 -17.26 -5.08
CA ASP A 196 0.45 -18.35 -5.02
C ASP A 196 -0.22 -19.72 -4.80
N TYR A 197 0.27 -20.71 -5.54
CA TYR A 197 -0.34 -22.04 -5.72
C TYR A 197 -0.05 -23.05 -4.62
N GLU A 198 0.76 -22.72 -3.61
CA GLU A 198 1.40 -23.73 -2.75
C GLU A 198 0.57 -24.25 -1.57
N ASN A 199 -0.68 -23.81 -1.37
CA ASN A 199 -1.48 -24.23 -0.22
C ASN A 199 -2.60 -25.23 -0.56
N THR A 200 -2.66 -26.32 0.20
CA THR A 200 -3.44 -27.55 0.03
C THR A 200 -4.98 -27.42 0.12
N HIS A 201 -5.55 -26.21 0.19
CA HIS A 201 -6.98 -25.97 0.38
C HIS A 201 -7.60 -25.07 -0.70
N ASN A 202 -7.00 -25.05 -1.87
CA ASN A 202 -7.43 -24.16 -2.95
C ASN A 202 -8.54 -24.81 -3.79
N PHE A 203 -9.55 -24.02 -4.15
CA PHE A 203 -10.53 -24.37 -5.15
C PHE A 203 -10.12 -23.73 -6.47
N ILE A 204 -10.40 -24.41 -7.57
CA ILE A 204 -10.14 -23.92 -8.91
C ILE A 204 -11.45 -23.42 -9.50
N ILE A 205 -11.47 -22.15 -9.90
CA ILE A 205 -12.49 -21.61 -10.79
C ILE A 205 -12.01 -21.91 -12.21
N PRO A 206 -12.70 -22.74 -12.99
CA PRO A 206 -12.19 -23.22 -14.27
C PRO A 206 -12.05 -22.07 -15.29
N SER A 207 -11.10 -22.23 -16.20
CA SER A 207 -11.01 -21.39 -17.39
C SER A 207 -12.18 -21.68 -18.34
N GLY A 208 -12.60 -20.67 -19.10
CA GLY A 208 -13.67 -20.85 -20.08
C GLY A 208 -14.31 -19.55 -20.53
N ASN A 209 -15.40 -19.70 -21.28
CA ASN A 209 -16.21 -18.56 -21.69
C ASN A 209 -17.23 -18.24 -20.59
N TYR A 210 -17.16 -17.01 -20.11
CA TYR A 210 -18.06 -16.51 -19.09
C TYR A 210 -19.03 -15.49 -19.69
N LEU A 211 -20.28 -15.59 -19.30
CA LEU A 211 -21.27 -14.56 -19.51
C LEU A 211 -21.12 -13.53 -18.39
N CYS A 212 -20.81 -12.30 -18.74
CA CYS A 212 -20.52 -11.24 -17.79
C CYS A 212 -21.57 -10.14 -17.84
N LEU A 213 -22.03 -9.67 -16.67
CA LEU A 213 -22.93 -8.52 -16.54
C LEU A 213 -22.49 -7.66 -15.36
N SER A 214 -22.05 -6.43 -15.63
CA SER A 214 -21.72 -5.46 -14.59
C SER A 214 -22.96 -4.66 -14.18
N TYR A 215 -23.08 -4.37 -12.88
CA TYR A 215 -24.22 -3.65 -12.33
C TYR A 215 -23.83 -2.83 -11.10
N LYS A 216 -24.67 -1.84 -10.76
CA LYS A 216 -24.56 -1.09 -9.50
C LYS A 216 -25.32 -1.79 -8.40
N GLU A 217 -24.93 -1.60 -7.17
CA GLU A 217 -25.51 -2.28 -6.01
C GLU A 217 -27.05 -2.21 -5.96
N ASN A 218 -27.61 -1.03 -6.17
CA ASN A 218 -29.07 -0.83 -6.17
C ASN A 218 -29.80 -1.42 -7.38
N GLU A 219 -29.10 -2.04 -8.32
CA GLU A 219 -29.62 -2.65 -9.55
C GLU A 219 -29.46 -4.18 -9.56
N ARG A 220 -29.04 -4.79 -8.44
CA ARG A 220 -28.77 -6.22 -8.33
C ARG A 220 -29.94 -7.08 -8.82
N ASP A 221 -31.17 -6.82 -8.36
CA ASP A 221 -32.33 -7.63 -8.71
C ASP A 221 -32.69 -7.50 -10.20
N LYS A 222 -32.54 -6.31 -10.76
CA LYS A 222 -32.69 -6.07 -12.21
C LYS A 222 -31.63 -6.81 -13.01
N ALA A 223 -30.38 -6.86 -12.51
CA ALA A 223 -29.30 -7.59 -13.16
C ALA A 223 -29.54 -9.09 -13.14
N ILE A 224 -30.03 -9.64 -12.03
CA ILE A 224 -30.40 -11.06 -11.91
C ILE A 224 -31.50 -11.41 -12.90
N PHE A 225 -32.57 -10.62 -12.92
CA PHE A 225 -33.68 -10.81 -13.84
C PHE A 225 -33.20 -10.80 -15.31
N LYS A 226 -32.39 -9.80 -15.67
CA LYS A 226 -31.84 -9.65 -17.02
C LYS A 226 -30.97 -10.84 -17.43
N LEU A 227 -30.13 -11.35 -16.52
CA LEU A 227 -29.29 -12.52 -16.76
C LEU A 227 -30.13 -13.79 -16.99
N LYS A 228 -31.12 -14.03 -16.13
CA LYS A 228 -32.01 -15.19 -16.25
C LYS A 228 -32.76 -15.17 -17.57
N SER A 229 -33.42 -14.03 -17.91
CA SER A 229 -34.11 -13.87 -19.19
C SER A 229 -33.19 -14.10 -20.39
N TYR A 230 -31.97 -13.55 -20.35
CA TYR A 230 -31.01 -13.71 -21.44
C TYR A 230 -30.55 -15.17 -21.60
N ILE A 231 -30.34 -15.90 -20.51
CA ILE A 231 -29.94 -17.31 -20.52
C ILE A 231 -31.08 -18.17 -21.12
N GLU A 232 -32.33 -17.92 -20.72
CA GLU A 232 -33.52 -18.60 -21.23
C GLU A 232 -33.77 -18.31 -22.71
N GLU A 233 -33.78 -17.05 -23.12
CA GLU A 233 -34.00 -16.61 -24.50
C GLU A 233 -32.99 -17.20 -25.49
N HIS A 234 -31.73 -17.37 -25.05
CA HIS A 234 -30.66 -17.86 -25.91
C HIS A 234 -30.32 -19.34 -25.69
N ASN A 235 -31.12 -20.06 -24.88
CA ASN A 235 -30.88 -21.47 -24.51
C ASN A 235 -29.44 -21.76 -24.09
N ILE A 236 -28.89 -20.89 -23.20
CA ILE A 236 -27.51 -21.02 -22.75
C ILE A 236 -27.42 -22.07 -21.64
N GLU A 237 -26.57 -23.08 -21.83
CA GLU A 237 -26.24 -24.05 -20.80
C GLU A 237 -25.23 -23.45 -19.81
N VAL A 238 -25.60 -23.46 -18.52
CA VAL A 238 -24.70 -23.01 -17.43
C VAL A 238 -23.89 -24.24 -16.98
N LYS A 239 -22.55 -24.18 -17.16
CA LYS A 239 -21.66 -25.34 -16.95
C LYS A 239 -20.92 -25.31 -15.63
N GLY A 240 -21.00 -24.22 -14.88
CA GLY A 240 -20.18 -24.10 -13.68
C GLY A 240 -20.67 -23.04 -12.71
N PRO A 241 -19.80 -22.64 -11.82
CA PRO A 241 -20.14 -21.68 -10.77
C PRO A 241 -20.56 -20.32 -11.32
N ILE A 242 -21.38 -19.67 -10.53
CA ILE A 242 -21.75 -18.27 -10.73
C ILE A 242 -20.97 -17.45 -9.72
N LEU A 243 -20.26 -16.46 -10.21
CA LEU A 243 -19.47 -15.57 -9.40
C LEU A 243 -20.12 -14.20 -9.37
N ASN A 244 -20.17 -13.60 -8.21
CA ASN A 244 -20.57 -12.21 -8.04
C ASN A 244 -19.41 -11.41 -7.44
N LEU A 245 -18.64 -10.78 -8.32
CA LEU A 245 -17.42 -10.07 -7.95
C LEU A 245 -17.71 -8.65 -7.52
N VAL A 246 -16.92 -8.17 -6.59
CA VAL A 246 -16.79 -6.73 -6.31
C VAL A 246 -15.73 -6.17 -7.26
N LEU A 247 -16.14 -5.33 -8.22
CA LEU A 247 -15.23 -4.72 -9.19
C LEU A 247 -14.51 -3.51 -8.62
N THR A 248 -15.29 -2.62 -8.00
CA THR A 248 -14.77 -1.40 -7.39
C THR A 248 -15.49 -1.09 -6.09
N THR A 249 -14.78 -0.45 -5.17
CA THR A 249 -15.35 0.06 -3.92
C THR A 249 -15.37 1.60 -3.88
N LEU A 250 -14.69 2.26 -4.82
CA LEU A 250 -14.57 3.71 -4.92
C LEU A 250 -14.63 4.17 -6.38
N PRO A 251 -15.25 5.31 -6.71
CA PRO A 251 -16.09 6.14 -5.84
C PRO A 251 -17.51 5.60 -5.63
N LYS A 252 -17.89 4.54 -6.36
CA LYS A 252 -19.17 3.83 -6.24
C LYS A 252 -18.92 2.35 -6.38
N GLU A 253 -19.62 1.56 -5.60
CA GLU A 253 -19.52 0.11 -5.69
C GLU A 253 -20.14 -0.40 -6.98
N GLU A 254 -19.35 -1.14 -7.72
CA GLU A 254 -19.75 -1.86 -8.93
C GLU A 254 -19.48 -3.34 -8.75
N PHE A 255 -20.37 -4.14 -9.31
CA PHE A 255 -20.35 -5.60 -9.22
C PHE A 255 -20.42 -6.21 -10.60
N GLN A 256 -19.96 -7.43 -10.71
CA GLN A 256 -20.11 -8.19 -11.93
C GLN A 256 -20.52 -9.64 -11.63
N PHE A 257 -21.58 -10.07 -12.28
CA PHE A 257 -21.86 -11.50 -12.41
C PHE A 257 -20.98 -12.11 -13.51
N GLN A 258 -20.41 -13.26 -13.23
CA GLN A 258 -19.68 -14.10 -14.19
C GLN A 258 -20.24 -15.51 -14.11
N ILE A 259 -20.79 -15.99 -15.21
CA ILE A 259 -21.44 -17.31 -15.33
C ILE A 259 -20.69 -18.12 -16.39
N LEU A 260 -20.14 -19.27 -16.02
CA LEU A 260 -19.46 -20.16 -16.95
C LEU A 260 -20.48 -20.83 -17.88
N ILE A 261 -20.26 -20.75 -19.20
CA ILE A 261 -21.19 -21.21 -20.25
C ILE A 261 -20.49 -22.13 -21.24
#